data_1e8c3293cc96d26ac74790f284bab1e4
#
_entry.id   1e8c3293cc96d26ac74790f284bab1e4
#
_cell.length_a   1.000
_cell.length_b   1.000
_cell.length_c   1.000
_cell.angle_alpha   90.00
_cell.angle_beta   90.00
_cell.angle_gamma   90.00
#
_symmetry.space_group_name_H-M   'P 1'
#
loop_
_entity.id
_entity.type
_entity.pdbx_description
1 polymer ?
#
loop_
_entity_poly.entity_id
_entity_poly.type
_entity_poly.pdbx_seq_one_letter_code
_entity_poly.pdbx_strand_id
1 'polypeptide(L)'
;MIWKFITFFVRKLDPEIAHKITIKFLKLGLHPRLNKIGIPINIGNLIFKNFIGVAAGFDKNAEVINKIHFLNFGFTEVGTITPMPQYGNPKPRIFRLEKDKAIINRNGFNNLGMLEAKKKFEHYRKKFPVGSDFLVGINIGPNKDSKDRFSDYKVLAKNLSKFADYISINVSSPNTPNLREFQNKENLEKVINFVKDGIATSK
;
A
#
# COMPACT_ATOMS: atom_id res chain seq x y z
N MET A 1 16.95 -22.98 4.42
CA MET A 1 18.28 -22.68 3.86
C MET A 1 18.22 -21.92 2.54
N ILE A 2 17.42 -22.36 1.57
CA ILE A 2 17.31 -21.76 0.22
C ILE A 2 16.90 -20.27 0.23
N TRP A 3 15.97 -19.86 1.09
CA TRP A 3 15.51 -18.45 1.18
C TRP A 3 16.60 -17.51 1.68
N LYS A 4 17.46 -17.95 2.60
CA LYS A 4 18.62 -17.15 3.05
C LYS A 4 19.62 -16.92 1.91
N PHE A 5 19.81 -17.92 1.07
CA PHE A 5 20.66 -17.82 -0.10
C PHE A 5 20.08 -16.86 -1.14
N ILE A 6 18.80 -17.01 -1.50
CA ILE A 6 18.11 -16.11 -2.42
C ILE A 6 18.16 -14.66 -1.93
N THR A 7 17.86 -14.42 -0.67
CA THR A 7 17.87 -13.06 -0.09
C THR A 7 19.27 -12.44 -0.09
N PHE A 8 20.34 -13.25 0.08
CA PHE A 8 21.71 -12.76 0.00
C PHE A 8 22.02 -12.16 -1.37
N PHE A 9 21.66 -12.84 -2.47
CA PHE A 9 21.87 -12.32 -3.82
C PHE A 9 20.96 -11.14 -4.15
N VAL A 10 19.69 -11.22 -3.79
CA VAL A 10 18.72 -10.13 -4.02
C VAL A 10 19.15 -8.84 -3.32
N ARG A 11 19.78 -8.93 -2.14
CA ARG A 11 20.31 -7.76 -1.42
C ARG A 11 21.48 -7.06 -2.12
N LYS A 12 22.19 -7.72 -3.01
CA LYS A 12 23.29 -7.12 -3.79
C LYS A 12 22.81 -6.33 -5.01
N LEU A 13 21.56 -6.53 -5.40
CA LEU A 13 20.96 -5.79 -6.51
C LEU A 13 20.56 -4.38 -6.11
N ASP A 14 20.40 -3.49 -7.09
CA ASP A 14 19.74 -2.21 -6.89
C ASP A 14 18.41 -2.41 -6.12
N PRO A 15 18.10 -1.61 -5.10
CA PRO A 15 16.95 -1.81 -4.23
C PRO A 15 15.60 -1.85 -4.98
N GLU A 16 15.43 -1.04 -6.03
CA GLU A 16 14.19 -1.02 -6.81
C GLU A 16 14.09 -2.23 -7.74
N ILE A 17 15.22 -2.69 -8.27
CA ILE A 17 15.29 -3.93 -9.06
C ILE A 17 14.98 -5.13 -8.15
N ALA A 18 15.58 -5.20 -6.98
CA ALA A 18 15.33 -6.25 -6.00
C ALA A 18 13.83 -6.33 -5.62
N HIS A 19 13.20 -5.17 -5.39
CA HIS A 19 11.76 -5.09 -5.12
C HIS A 19 10.92 -5.64 -6.29
N LYS A 20 11.21 -5.22 -7.53
CA LYS A 20 10.49 -5.71 -8.72
C LYS A 20 10.61 -7.21 -8.90
N ILE A 21 11.81 -7.77 -8.69
CA ILE A 21 12.07 -9.22 -8.74
C ILE A 21 11.26 -9.93 -7.65
N THR A 22 11.23 -9.40 -6.44
CA THR A 22 10.45 -9.96 -5.32
C THR A 22 8.95 -10.00 -5.66
N ILE A 23 8.38 -8.91 -6.16
CA ILE A 23 6.98 -8.86 -6.60
C ILE A 23 6.72 -9.91 -7.70
N LYS A 24 7.63 -10.03 -8.68
CA LYS A 24 7.50 -11.03 -9.76
C LYS A 24 7.51 -12.46 -9.22
N PHE A 25 8.40 -12.80 -8.30
CA PHE A 25 8.46 -14.13 -7.68
C PHE A 25 7.19 -14.40 -6.85
N LEU A 26 6.70 -13.43 -6.10
CA LEU A 26 5.44 -13.57 -5.38
C LEU A 26 4.28 -13.84 -6.34
N LYS A 27 4.17 -13.12 -7.45
CA LYS A 27 3.14 -13.36 -8.50
C LYS A 27 3.17 -14.79 -9.01
N LEU A 28 4.35 -15.35 -9.23
CA LEU A 28 4.55 -16.73 -9.68
C LEU A 28 4.28 -17.78 -8.57
N GLY A 29 3.98 -17.36 -7.35
CA GLY A 29 3.76 -18.26 -6.21
C GLY A 29 5.07 -18.84 -5.64
N LEU A 30 6.22 -18.27 -6.02
CA LEU A 30 7.54 -18.67 -5.52
C LEU A 30 7.79 -17.96 -4.18
N HIS A 31 7.13 -18.42 -3.13
CA HIS A 31 7.23 -17.88 -1.77
C HIS A 31 7.10 -19.01 -0.74
N PRO A 32 7.66 -18.87 0.47
CA PRO A 32 7.42 -19.81 1.53
C PRO A 32 5.93 -19.79 1.91
N ARG A 33 5.41 -20.93 2.31
CA ARG A 33 4.14 -21.02 3.02
C ARG A 33 4.46 -21.15 4.49
N LEU A 34 4.07 -20.16 5.27
CA LEU A 34 4.31 -20.13 6.70
C LEU A 34 3.03 -20.57 7.44
N ASN A 35 3.20 -21.31 8.52
CA ASN A 35 2.07 -21.65 9.38
C ASN A 35 1.48 -20.36 9.98
N LYS A 36 0.16 -20.31 10.04
CA LYS A 36 -0.57 -19.16 10.60
C LYS A 36 -0.40 -19.16 12.12
N ILE A 37 0.66 -18.51 12.58
CA ILE A 37 0.91 -18.22 13.99
C ILE A 37 0.84 -16.70 14.12
N GLY A 38 -0.09 -16.19 14.91
CA GLY A 38 -0.22 -14.77 15.13
C GLY A 38 -0.94 -14.50 16.46
N ILE A 39 -0.72 -13.33 16.99
CA ILE A 39 -1.48 -12.80 18.12
C ILE A 39 -2.54 -11.88 17.52
N PRO A 40 -3.84 -12.24 17.64
CA PRO A 40 -4.91 -11.40 17.12
C PRO A 40 -5.04 -10.12 17.94
N ILE A 41 -5.44 -9.03 17.26
CA ILE A 41 -5.76 -7.77 17.91
C ILE A 41 -7.04 -7.19 17.32
N ASN A 42 -7.87 -6.61 18.19
CA ASN A 42 -9.10 -5.91 17.79
C ASN A 42 -8.84 -4.41 17.79
N ILE A 43 -9.14 -3.75 16.67
CA ILE A 43 -9.06 -2.29 16.54
C ILE A 43 -10.40 -1.83 15.94
N GLY A 44 -11.21 -1.15 16.74
CA GLY A 44 -12.59 -0.82 16.38
C GLY A 44 -13.37 -2.10 16.06
N ASN A 45 -13.98 -2.15 14.89
CA ASN A 45 -14.74 -3.30 14.41
C ASN A 45 -13.92 -4.31 13.58
N LEU A 46 -12.58 -4.10 13.48
CA LEU A 46 -11.70 -4.94 12.69
C LEU A 46 -10.94 -5.92 13.58
N ILE A 47 -10.86 -7.18 13.15
CA ILE A 47 -10.11 -8.24 13.83
C ILE A 47 -8.89 -8.57 12.96
N PHE A 48 -7.72 -8.16 13.40
CA PHE A 48 -6.44 -8.50 12.77
C PHE A 48 -5.96 -9.83 13.33
N LYS A 49 -5.83 -10.86 12.49
CA LYS A 49 -5.40 -12.22 12.91
C LYS A 49 -3.94 -12.27 13.38
N ASN A 50 -3.15 -11.27 13.01
CA ASN A 50 -1.80 -11.05 13.48
C ASN A 50 -1.57 -9.54 13.52
N PHE A 51 -0.93 -9.02 14.56
CA PHE A 51 -0.61 -7.60 14.71
C PHE A 51 0.52 -7.12 13.80
N ILE A 52 1.22 -8.05 13.12
CA ILE A 52 2.24 -7.71 12.12
C ILE A 52 1.61 -7.75 10.72
N GLY A 53 1.72 -6.66 10.01
CA GLY A 53 1.25 -6.50 8.64
C GLY A 53 2.32 -5.98 7.68
N VAL A 54 1.99 -5.97 6.40
CA VAL A 54 2.83 -5.36 5.35
C VAL A 54 2.34 -3.95 5.09
N ALA A 55 3.22 -2.97 5.33
CA ALA A 55 2.91 -1.56 5.13
C ALA A 55 2.80 -1.16 3.66
N ALA A 56 2.11 -0.05 3.38
CA ALA A 56 2.09 0.58 2.07
C ALA A 56 3.52 0.87 1.55
N GLY A 57 3.67 0.79 0.23
CA GLY A 57 4.96 0.94 -0.43
C GLY A 57 5.60 -0.38 -0.87
N PHE A 58 5.19 -1.52 -0.31
CA PHE A 58 5.59 -2.83 -0.81
C PHE A 58 4.74 -3.24 -2.02
N ASP A 59 3.45 -3.42 -1.86
CA ASP A 59 2.53 -3.65 -2.98
C ASP A 59 1.86 -2.35 -3.40
N LYS A 60 2.52 -1.60 -4.28
CA LYS A 60 2.05 -0.26 -4.71
C LYS A 60 0.83 -0.32 -5.63
N ASN A 61 0.56 -1.47 -6.24
CA ASN A 61 -0.38 -1.59 -7.34
C ASN A 61 -1.36 -2.77 -7.19
N ALA A 62 -1.55 -3.30 -5.99
CA ALA A 62 -2.43 -4.44 -5.74
C ALA A 62 -2.03 -5.71 -6.54
N GLU A 63 -0.75 -6.00 -6.64
CA GLU A 63 -0.24 -7.05 -7.51
C GLU A 63 -0.08 -8.41 -6.83
N VAL A 64 0.05 -8.42 -5.49
CA VAL A 64 0.43 -9.62 -4.74
C VAL A 64 -0.36 -9.82 -3.44
N ILE A 65 -1.51 -9.17 -3.29
CA ILE A 65 -2.37 -9.24 -2.09
C ILE A 65 -2.62 -10.71 -1.68
N ASN A 66 -3.05 -11.53 -2.65
CA ASN A 66 -3.36 -12.95 -2.44
C ASN A 66 -2.14 -13.81 -2.09
N LYS A 67 -0.93 -13.30 -2.30
CA LYS A 67 0.33 -14.01 -2.00
C LYS A 67 0.87 -13.63 -0.63
N ILE A 68 0.70 -12.36 -0.24
CA ILE A 68 1.06 -11.86 1.09
C ILE A 68 0.29 -12.59 2.18
N HIS A 69 -0.99 -12.92 1.92
CA HIS A 69 -1.81 -13.73 2.82
C HIS A 69 -1.13 -15.05 3.27
N PHE A 70 -0.32 -15.68 2.40
CA PHE A 70 0.37 -16.94 2.71
C PHE A 70 1.69 -16.76 3.47
N LEU A 71 2.14 -15.52 3.68
CA LEU A 71 3.37 -15.20 4.38
C LEU A 71 3.19 -14.97 5.88
N ASN A 72 2.03 -15.34 6.43
CA ASN A 72 1.69 -15.22 7.86
C ASN A 72 1.59 -13.78 8.40
N PHE A 73 1.36 -12.80 7.54
CA PHE A 73 0.96 -11.46 7.97
C PHE A 73 -0.54 -11.43 8.30
N GLY A 74 -0.94 -10.59 9.25
CA GLY A 74 -2.35 -10.40 9.62
C GLY A 74 -3.12 -9.51 8.65
N PHE A 75 -2.40 -8.63 7.95
CA PHE A 75 -2.98 -7.68 7.01
C PHE A 75 -1.93 -7.17 6.02
N THR A 76 -2.39 -6.51 4.98
CA THR A 76 -1.53 -5.74 4.08
C THR A 76 -2.15 -4.40 3.77
N GLU A 77 -1.32 -3.38 3.61
CA GLU A 77 -1.73 -2.07 3.11
C GLU A 77 -1.17 -1.87 1.71
N VAL A 78 -2.06 -1.68 0.74
CA VAL A 78 -1.73 -1.49 -0.68
C VAL A 78 -1.63 -0.02 -1.00
N GLY A 79 -0.65 0.38 -1.77
CA GLY A 79 -0.48 1.76 -2.22
C GLY A 79 0.88 2.36 -1.86
N THR A 80 1.02 3.69 -1.84
CA THR A 80 -0.02 4.71 -2.00
C THR A 80 -0.54 4.73 -3.43
N ILE A 81 -1.85 4.73 -3.59
CA ILE A 81 -2.53 4.85 -4.87
C ILE A 81 -2.91 6.32 -5.09
N THR A 82 -2.66 6.81 -6.30
CA THR A 82 -3.07 8.15 -6.74
C THR A 82 -4.16 8.05 -7.83
N PRO A 83 -5.00 9.09 -8.06
CA PRO A 83 -6.03 9.05 -9.09
C PRO A 83 -5.48 8.67 -10.47
N MET A 84 -4.43 9.36 -10.89
CA MET A 84 -3.74 9.10 -12.16
C MET A 84 -2.43 8.33 -11.93
N PRO A 85 -1.94 7.58 -12.93
CA PRO A 85 -0.62 6.98 -12.88
C PRO A 85 0.46 8.03 -12.61
N GLN A 86 1.49 7.65 -11.84
CA GLN A 86 2.57 8.56 -11.48
C GLN A 86 3.90 7.82 -11.42
N TYR A 87 4.91 8.33 -12.13
CA TYR A 87 6.25 7.70 -12.16
C TYR A 87 7.02 7.87 -10.85
N GLY A 88 6.65 8.89 -10.06
CA GLY A 88 7.39 9.31 -8.87
C GLY A 88 8.66 10.09 -9.21
N ASN A 89 9.56 10.20 -8.23
CA ASN A 89 10.79 10.97 -8.37
C ASN A 89 11.83 10.26 -9.27
N PRO A 90 12.80 10.99 -9.85
CA PRO A 90 13.90 10.42 -10.63
C PRO A 90 14.71 9.37 -9.84
N LYS A 91 15.20 8.36 -10.55
CA LYS A 91 16.09 7.32 -10.01
C LYS A 91 17.55 7.83 -9.97
N PRO A 92 18.39 7.30 -9.05
CA PRO A 92 18.06 6.37 -7.96
C PRO A 92 17.24 7.03 -6.86
N ARG A 93 16.31 6.31 -6.25
CA ARG A 93 15.37 6.84 -5.25
C ARG A 93 15.13 5.94 -4.05
N ILE A 94 15.87 4.84 -3.95
CA ILE A 94 15.91 3.96 -2.78
C ILE A 94 17.37 3.65 -2.48
N PHE A 95 17.78 3.85 -1.24
CA PHE A 95 19.17 3.70 -0.81
C PHE A 95 19.24 2.83 0.43
N ARG A 96 20.12 1.81 0.43
CA ARG A 96 20.40 1.01 1.60
C ARG A 96 21.57 1.61 2.38
N LEU A 97 21.39 1.78 3.66
CA LEU A 97 22.43 2.16 4.59
C LEU A 97 22.84 0.90 5.34
N GLU A 98 23.78 0.13 4.79
CA GLU A 98 24.13 -1.20 5.30
C GLU A 98 24.68 -1.15 6.72
N LYS A 99 25.51 -0.15 7.04
CA LYS A 99 26.09 0.05 8.39
C LYS A 99 25.01 0.28 9.44
N ASP A 100 23.99 1.07 9.09
CA ASP A 100 22.90 1.46 9.98
C ASP A 100 21.70 0.51 9.92
N LYS A 101 21.77 -0.53 9.05
CA LYS A 101 20.66 -1.45 8.75
C LYS A 101 19.35 -0.72 8.40
N ALA A 102 19.45 0.38 7.66
CA ALA A 102 18.36 1.28 7.33
C ALA A 102 18.16 1.43 5.82
N ILE A 103 17.01 1.96 5.45
CA ILE A 103 16.66 2.30 4.06
C ILE A 103 16.14 3.73 4.01
N ILE A 104 16.70 4.53 3.11
CA ILE A 104 16.18 5.85 2.77
C ILE A 104 15.48 5.75 1.42
N ASN A 105 14.34 6.41 1.26
CA ASN A 105 13.69 6.53 -0.02
C ASN A 105 13.15 7.93 -0.31
N ARG A 106 13.06 8.23 -1.62
CA ARG A 106 12.40 9.41 -2.16
C ARG A 106 11.46 9.02 -3.31
N ASN A 107 10.62 8.01 -3.09
CA ASN A 107 9.80 7.39 -4.14
C ASN A 107 8.85 8.36 -4.85
N GLY A 108 8.12 9.22 -4.10
CA GLY A 108 7.16 10.16 -4.68
C GLY A 108 5.92 9.48 -5.25
N PHE A 109 5.34 8.52 -4.52
CA PHE A 109 4.10 7.80 -4.85
C PHE A 109 4.07 7.19 -6.27
N ASN A 110 5.15 6.52 -6.66
CA ASN A 110 5.18 5.82 -7.94
C ASN A 110 4.19 4.64 -7.97
N ASN A 111 3.17 4.75 -8.81
CA ASN A 111 2.11 3.73 -8.95
C ASN A 111 1.41 3.82 -10.33
N LEU A 112 0.61 2.81 -10.67
CA LEU A 112 -0.11 2.71 -11.94
C LEU A 112 -1.48 3.39 -11.94
N GLY A 113 -1.82 4.11 -10.87
CA GLY A 113 -3.06 4.85 -10.73
C GLY A 113 -4.26 4.00 -10.27
N MET A 114 -5.32 4.72 -9.95
CA MET A 114 -6.55 4.17 -9.37
C MET A 114 -7.22 3.11 -10.25
N LEU A 115 -7.31 3.34 -11.56
CA LEU A 115 -8.03 2.43 -12.45
C LEU A 115 -7.39 1.04 -12.52
N GLU A 116 -6.06 0.98 -12.58
CA GLU A 116 -5.35 -0.30 -12.57
C GLU A 116 -5.44 -1.01 -11.22
N ALA A 117 -5.35 -0.27 -10.13
CA ALA A 117 -5.55 -0.82 -8.79
C ALA A 117 -6.96 -1.39 -8.63
N LYS A 118 -8.00 -0.63 -9.06
CA LYS A 118 -9.41 -1.04 -9.01
C LYS A 118 -9.64 -2.38 -9.70
N LYS A 119 -9.17 -2.57 -10.94
CA LYS A 119 -9.30 -3.85 -11.66
C LYS A 119 -8.74 -5.03 -10.87
N LYS A 120 -7.59 -4.83 -10.21
CA LYS A 120 -6.93 -5.88 -9.42
C LYS A 120 -7.68 -6.17 -8.11
N PHE A 121 -8.21 -5.14 -7.46
CA PHE A 121 -9.07 -5.30 -6.28
C PHE A 121 -10.37 -6.02 -6.65
N GLU A 122 -11.02 -5.69 -7.76
CA GLU A 122 -12.21 -6.37 -8.25
C GLU A 122 -11.94 -7.88 -8.46
N HIS A 123 -10.82 -8.21 -9.10
CA HIS A 123 -10.41 -9.60 -9.27
C HIS A 123 -10.13 -10.30 -7.94
N TYR A 124 -9.42 -9.65 -7.01
CA TYR A 124 -9.12 -10.19 -5.68
C TYR A 124 -10.39 -10.42 -4.86
N ARG A 125 -11.31 -9.48 -4.82
CA ARG A 125 -12.53 -9.51 -4.01
C ARG A 125 -13.58 -10.52 -4.50
N LYS A 126 -13.51 -10.96 -5.74
CA LYS A 126 -14.31 -12.11 -6.21
C LYS A 126 -14.02 -13.38 -5.43
N LYS A 127 -12.79 -13.55 -4.96
CA LYS A 127 -12.36 -14.75 -4.21
C LYS A 127 -12.28 -14.51 -2.70
N PHE A 128 -11.95 -13.32 -2.28
CA PHE A 128 -11.75 -12.93 -0.88
C PHE A 128 -12.60 -11.69 -0.57
N PRO A 129 -13.84 -11.85 -0.11
CA PRO A 129 -14.71 -10.71 0.22
C PRO A 129 -14.12 -9.77 1.27
N VAL A 130 -14.64 -8.55 1.36
CA VAL A 130 -14.32 -7.60 2.45
C VAL A 130 -14.71 -8.23 3.78
N GLY A 131 -13.92 -8.04 4.84
CA GLY A 131 -14.11 -8.66 6.14
C GLY A 131 -13.66 -10.12 6.23
N SER A 132 -12.99 -10.65 5.19
CA SER A 132 -12.38 -11.99 5.25
C SER A 132 -11.23 -12.04 6.26
N ASP A 133 -10.72 -13.24 6.52
CA ASP A 133 -9.66 -13.50 7.52
C ASP A 133 -8.35 -12.73 7.33
N PHE A 134 -8.13 -12.11 6.16
CA PHE A 134 -6.96 -11.31 5.85
C PHE A 134 -7.40 -9.91 5.44
N LEU A 135 -7.14 -8.93 6.29
CA LEU A 135 -7.56 -7.56 6.06
C LEU A 135 -6.65 -6.85 5.05
N VAL A 136 -7.28 -6.07 4.19
CA VAL A 136 -6.60 -5.28 3.15
C VAL A 136 -6.95 -3.81 3.32
N GLY A 137 -5.96 -3.04 3.76
CA GLY A 137 -6.01 -1.58 3.76
C GLY A 137 -5.67 -1.02 2.39
N ILE A 138 -6.30 0.08 2.03
CA ILE A 138 -5.94 0.83 0.83
C ILE A 138 -5.41 2.21 1.24
N ASN A 139 -4.13 2.43 0.97
CA ASN A 139 -3.45 3.69 1.22
C ASN A 139 -3.67 4.63 0.01
N ILE A 140 -4.27 5.78 0.27
CA ILE A 140 -4.62 6.76 -0.76
C ILE A 140 -3.88 8.08 -0.57
N GLY A 141 -3.51 8.72 -1.67
CA GLY A 141 -2.84 10.01 -1.67
C GLY A 141 -3.03 10.77 -2.98
N PRO A 142 -2.81 12.09 -2.99
CA PRO A 142 -3.01 12.90 -4.18
C PRO A 142 -1.89 12.72 -5.19
N ASN A 143 -2.17 13.03 -6.45
CA ASN A 143 -1.11 13.21 -7.43
C ASN A 143 -0.22 14.40 -7.07
N LYS A 144 1.07 14.33 -7.45
CA LYS A 144 2.05 15.38 -7.18
C LYS A 144 1.63 16.72 -7.77
N ASP A 145 1.16 16.68 -9.01
CA ASP A 145 0.79 17.85 -9.80
C ASP A 145 -0.74 18.11 -9.80
N SER A 146 -1.45 17.57 -8.80
CA SER A 146 -2.88 17.80 -8.63
C SER A 146 -3.16 19.26 -8.28
N LYS A 147 -4.16 19.84 -8.97
CA LYS A 147 -4.67 21.19 -8.71
C LYS A 147 -5.62 21.22 -7.50
N ASP A 148 -6.32 20.12 -7.23
CA ASP A 148 -7.21 19.96 -6.08
C ASP A 148 -6.96 18.60 -5.40
N ARG A 149 -6.06 18.62 -4.43
CA ARG A 149 -5.67 17.43 -3.68
C ARG A 149 -6.77 16.88 -2.76
N PHE A 150 -7.70 17.73 -2.31
CA PHE A 150 -8.84 17.28 -1.52
C PHE A 150 -9.78 16.42 -2.36
N SER A 151 -10.09 16.88 -3.58
CA SER A 151 -10.86 16.09 -4.54
C SER A 151 -10.20 14.77 -4.91
N ASP A 152 -8.88 14.69 -4.98
CA ASP A 152 -8.15 13.46 -5.22
C ASP A 152 -8.47 12.39 -4.17
N TYR A 153 -8.47 12.76 -2.87
CA TYR A 153 -8.86 11.84 -1.79
C TYR A 153 -10.31 11.38 -1.91
N LYS A 154 -11.24 12.29 -2.23
CA LYS A 154 -12.66 11.96 -2.43
C LYS A 154 -12.86 10.97 -3.58
N VAL A 155 -12.23 11.22 -4.72
CA VAL A 155 -12.31 10.35 -5.90
C VAL A 155 -11.75 8.96 -5.61
N LEU A 156 -10.61 8.87 -4.92
CA LEU A 156 -10.02 7.60 -4.51
C LEU A 156 -10.94 6.84 -3.54
N ALA A 157 -11.44 7.51 -2.51
CA ALA A 157 -12.36 6.91 -1.55
C ALA A 157 -13.64 6.40 -2.21
N LYS A 158 -14.25 7.20 -3.08
CA LYS A 158 -15.46 6.81 -3.85
C LYS A 158 -15.26 5.55 -4.67
N ASN A 159 -14.10 5.39 -5.31
CA ASN A 159 -13.86 4.28 -6.23
C ASN A 159 -13.28 3.03 -5.58
N LEU A 160 -12.59 3.17 -4.45
CA LEU A 160 -11.81 2.09 -3.86
C LEU A 160 -12.35 1.60 -2.50
N SER A 161 -13.16 2.38 -1.78
CA SER A 161 -13.60 2.01 -0.42
C SER A 161 -14.35 0.69 -0.35
N LYS A 162 -15.17 0.37 -1.33
CA LYS A 162 -15.89 -0.92 -1.38
C LYS A 162 -15.00 -2.16 -1.49
N PHE A 163 -13.72 -1.97 -1.79
CA PHE A 163 -12.74 -3.04 -1.85
C PHE A 163 -11.81 -3.08 -0.63
N ALA A 164 -11.92 -2.11 0.25
CA ALA A 164 -11.04 -1.95 1.41
C ALA A 164 -11.71 -2.46 2.69
N ASP A 165 -10.94 -3.09 3.56
CA ASP A 165 -11.36 -3.31 4.94
C ASP A 165 -11.17 -2.04 5.76
N TYR A 166 -10.20 -1.19 5.39
CA TYR A 166 -10.00 0.17 5.90
C TYR A 166 -9.28 1.05 4.86
N ILE A 167 -9.46 2.37 4.98
CA ILE A 167 -8.75 3.36 4.16
C ILE A 167 -7.67 4.03 5.03
N SER A 168 -6.45 4.10 4.49
CA SER A 168 -5.35 4.84 5.08
C SER A 168 -5.12 6.14 4.30
N ILE A 169 -5.28 7.26 4.97
CA ILE A 169 -5.12 8.60 4.37
C ILE A 169 -3.66 9.02 4.49
N ASN A 170 -2.93 9.07 3.38
CA ASN A 170 -1.52 9.42 3.39
C ASN A 170 -1.31 10.92 3.28
N VAL A 171 -0.99 11.53 4.40
CA VAL A 171 -0.61 12.95 4.54
C VAL A 171 0.82 13.12 5.06
N SER A 172 1.62 12.03 5.05
CA SER A 172 2.92 12.01 5.74
C SER A 172 4.14 12.05 4.82
N SER A 173 3.97 11.80 3.51
CA SER A 173 5.11 11.71 2.61
C SER A 173 5.86 13.05 2.50
N PRO A 174 7.19 13.05 2.79
CA PRO A 174 8.02 14.23 2.57
C PRO A 174 8.38 14.42 1.09
N ASN A 175 8.08 13.43 0.26
CA ASN A 175 8.50 13.36 -1.15
C ASN A 175 7.47 13.97 -2.11
N THR A 176 6.37 14.49 -1.58
CA THR A 176 5.35 15.25 -2.29
C THR A 176 5.30 16.65 -1.70
N PRO A 177 5.61 17.71 -2.45
CA PRO A 177 5.65 19.08 -1.93
C PRO A 177 4.36 19.44 -1.18
N ASN A 178 4.51 20.08 -0.03
CA ASN A 178 3.42 20.62 0.80
C ASN A 178 2.39 19.57 1.29
N LEU A 179 2.62 18.27 1.11
CA LEU A 179 1.68 17.25 1.57
C LEU A 179 1.55 17.23 3.10
N ARG A 180 2.63 17.52 3.82
CA ARG A 180 2.62 17.52 5.29
C ARG A 180 1.80 18.68 5.89
N GLU A 181 1.49 19.71 5.13
CA GLU A 181 0.57 20.78 5.55
C GLU A 181 -0.84 20.24 5.80
N PHE A 182 -1.18 19.09 5.18
CA PHE A 182 -2.45 18.39 5.43
C PHE A 182 -2.53 17.75 6.84
N GLN A 183 -1.45 17.79 7.63
CA GLN A 183 -1.44 17.31 9.00
C GLN A 183 -1.92 18.37 10.01
N ASN A 184 -2.02 19.65 9.61
CA ASN A 184 -2.63 20.64 10.48
C ASN A 184 -4.13 20.34 10.67
N LYS A 185 -4.69 20.77 11.81
CA LYS A 185 -6.06 20.41 12.21
C LYS A 185 -7.10 20.71 11.14
N GLU A 186 -7.09 21.90 10.59
CA GLU A 186 -8.09 22.37 9.62
C GLU A 186 -8.06 21.54 8.32
N ASN A 187 -6.86 21.37 7.74
CA ASN A 187 -6.70 20.59 6.53
C ASN A 187 -6.99 19.10 6.76
N LEU A 188 -6.60 18.55 7.91
CA LEU A 188 -6.87 17.16 8.25
C LEU A 188 -8.36 16.88 8.37
N GLU A 189 -9.10 17.74 9.08
CA GLU A 189 -10.56 17.67 9.16
C GLU A 189 -11.21 17.73 7.77
N LYS A 190 -10.72 18.63 6.92
CA LYS A 190 -11.20 18.75 5.54
C LYS A 190 -10.94 17.49 4.73
N VAL A 191 -9.72 16.93 4.79
CA VAL A 191 -9.40 15.66 4.10
C VAL A 191 -10.31 14.53 4.58
N ILE A 192 -10.50 14.39 5.89
CA ILE A 192 -11.37 13.35 6.47
C ILE A 192 -12.80 13.49 5.94
N ASN A 193 -13.33 14.71 5.87
CA ASN A 193 -14.67 14.96 5.35
C ASN A 193 -14.78 14.60 3.87
N PHE A 194 -13.81 14.99 3.03
CA PHE A 194 -13.77 14.59 1.61
C PHE A 194 -13.71 13.06 1.43
N VAL A 195 -12.95 12.36 2.26
CA VAL A 195 -12.90 10.89 2.24
C VAL A 195 -14.25 10.29 2.68
N LYS A 196 -14.86 10.78 3.75
CA LYS A 196 -16.20 10.33 4.20
C LYS A 196 -17.27 10.53 3.12
N ASP A 197 -17.29 11.69 2.47
CA ASP A 197 -18.17 11.98 1.34
C ASP A 197 -17.94 11.01 0.17
N GLY A 198 -16.67 10.71 -0.12
CA GLY A 198 -16.31 9.73 -1.14
C GLY A 198 -16.86 8.35 -0.81
N ILE A 199 -16.70 7.90 0.42
CA ILE A 199 -17.22 6.60 0.91
C ILE A 199 -18.76 6.57 0.82
N ALA A 200 -19.45 7.62 1.29
CA ALA A 200 -20.90 7.70 1.25
C ALA A 200 -21.49 7.67 -0.17
N THR A 201 -20.72 8.11 -1.17
CA THR A 201 -21.11 8.10 -2.59
C THR A 201 -20.55 6.89 -3.36
N SER A 202 -19.88 5.95 -2.68
CA SER A 202 -19.40 4.69 -3.27
C SER A 202 -20.58 3.75 -3.53
N LYS A 203 -20.78 3.38 -4.79
CA LYS A 203 -21.80 2.40 -5.22
C LYS A 203 -21.14 1.13 -5.74
#